data_acb72d09d50d914eb5b4c8d812337fcb
#
_entry.id   acb72d09d50d914eb5b4c8d812337fcb
#
_cell.length_a   1.000
_cell.length_b   1.000
_cell.length_c   1.000
_cell.angle_alpha   90.00
_cell.angle_beta   90.00
_cell.angle_gamma   90.00
#
_symmetry.space_group_name_H-M   'P 1'
#
loop_
_entity.id
_entity.type
_entity.pdbx_description
1 polymer ?
#
loop_
_entity_poly.entity_id
_entity_poly.type
_entity_poly.pdbx_seq_one_letter_code
_entity_poly.pdbx_strand_id
1 'polypeptide(L)'
;MKEVELQNSIVTYLEYTGMLFTCTLGGVFLGKSNWKQKRMLSKHYSKGVPDILIFEPSNNDKYDGLMVELKVGYNKPTKEQKEWIAKLNARNYKAIVCKSLEQFIEIINAYKNETI
;
A
#
# COMPACT_ATOMS: atom_id res chain seq x y z
N MET A 1 8.06 8.08 14.73
CA MET A 1 7.31 6.85 14.40
C MET A 1 7.98 6.15 13.24
N LYS A 2 8.10 4.84 13.31
CA LYS A 2 8.64 4.03 12.21
C LYS A 2 7.51 3.59 11.28
N GLU A 3 7.85 3.26 10.03
CA GLU A 3 6.85 2.79 9.07
C GLU A 3 6.11 1.55 9.55
N VAL A 4 6.79 0.63 10.23
CA VAL A 4 6.13 -0.58 10.76
C VAL A 4 5.09 -0.23 11.81
N GLU A 5 5.33 0.79 12.62
CA GLU A 5 4.36 1.25 13.63
C GLU A 5 3.14 1.87 12.96
N LEU A 6 3.36 2.67 11.92
CA LEU A 6 2.28 3.24 11.13
C LEU A 6 1.48 2.14 10.47
N GLN A 7 2.13 1.17 9.87
CA GLN A 7 1.46 0.04 9.22
C GLN A 7 0.60 -0.74 10.22
N ASN A 8 1.12 -1.01 11.40
CA ASN A 8 0.36 -1.72 12.45
C ASN A 8 -0.90 -0.95 12.83
N SER A 9 -0.80 0.37 12.97
CA SER A 9 -1.95 1.21 13.31
C SER A 9 -3.02 1.16 12.22
N ILE A 10 -2.60 1.23 10.97
CA ILE A 10 -3.51 1.19 9.82
C ILE A 10 -4.15 -0.19 9.69
N VAL A 11 -3.39 -1.26 9.87
CA VAL A 11 -3.91 -2.62 9.82
C VAL A 11 -4.98 -2.82 10.90
N THR A 12 -4.72 -2.35 12.12
CA THR A 12 -5.70 -2.42 13.21
C THR A 12 -7.00 -1.69 12.83
N TYR A 13 -6.88 -0.50 12.24
CA TYR A 13 -8.02 0.26 11.77
C TYR A 13 -8.79 -0.49 10.68
N LEU A 14 -8.08 -1.07 9.71
CA LEU A 14 -8.70 -1.82 8.61
C LEU A 14 -9.42 -3.08 9.11
N GLU A 15 -8.82 -3.78 10.08
CA GLU A 15 -9.48 -4.93 10.71
C GLU A 15 -10.77 -4.51 11.41
N TYR A 16 -10.75 -3.36 12.07
CA TYR A 16 -11.95 -2.82 12.72
C TYR A 16 -13.04 -2.50 11.70
N THR A 17 -12.69 -1.96 10.53
CA THR A 17 -13.68 -1.61 9.49
C THR A 17 -14.25 -2.81 8.75
N GLY A 18 -13.58 -3.95 8.81
CA GLY A 18 -13.98 -5.13 8.07
C GLY A 18 -13.68 -5.10 6.58
N MET A 19 -12.90 -4.14 6.11
CA MET A 19 -12.50 -4.07 4.71
C MET A 19 -11.61 -5.22 4.32
N LEU A 20 -11.74 -5.69 3.07
CA LEU A 20 -10.86 -6.72 2.53
C LEU A 20 -9.55 -6.09 2.10
N PHE A 21 -8.46 -6.52 2.72
CA PHE A 21 -7.14 -5.98 2.40
C PHE A 21 -6.06 -7.01 2.62
N THR A 22 -4.89 -6.74 2.09
CA THR A 22 -3.66 -7.46 2.43
C THR A 22 -2.50 -6.48 2.44
N CYS A 23 -1.45 -6.85 3.15
CA CYS A 23 -0.19 -6.11 3.12
C CYS A 23 0.77 -6.86 2.21
N THR A 24 1.53 -6.10 1.43
CA THR A 24 2.62 -6.69 0.67
C THR A 24 3.83 -6.84 1.59
N LEU A 25 4.65 -7.81 1.31
CA LEU A 25 5.87 -8.05 2.08
C LEU A 25 7.08 -7.36 1.46
N GLY A 26 6.85 -6.23 0.80
CA GLY A 26 7.86 -5.54 0.02
C GLY A 26 9.13 -5.18 0.76
N GLY A 27 9.03 -4.93 2.08
CA GLY A 27 10.18 -4.68 2.91
C GLY A 27 10.66 -5.89 3.68
N VAL A 28 9.91 -6.99 3.62
CA VAL A 28 10.27 -8.19 4.31
C VAL A 28 11.24 -8.98 3.48
N PHE A 29 12.24 -9.41 4.12
CA PHE A 29 13.37 -10.03 3.57
C PHE A 29 13.37 -11.49 3.90
N LEU A 30 13.67 -12.35 2.98
CA LEU A 30 13.82 -13.79 3.23
C LEU A 30 15.06 -14.11 4.08
N GLY A 31 15.68 -13.10 4.65
CA GLY A 31 16.84 -13.26 5.51
C GLY A 31 18.12 -13.50 4.72
N LYS A 32 19.26 -13.28 5.38
CA LYS A 32 20.56 -13.42 4.72
C LYS A 32 20.85 -14.87 4.33
N SER A 33 20.36 -15.84 5.11
CA SER A 33 20.54 -17.26 4.86
C SER A 33 19.72 -17.78 3.70
N ASN A 34 18.78 -16.98 3.18
CA ASN A 34 17.83 -17.44 2.17
C ASN A 34 18.05 -16.81 0.80
N TRP A 35 19.31 -16.51 0.46
CA TRP A 35 19.58 -15.88 -0.82
C TRP A 35 19.19 -16.75 -2.01
N LYS A 36 19.23 -18.07 -1.88
CA LYS A 36 18.79 -19.00 -2.92
C LYS A 36 17.28 -18.87 -3.17
N GLN A 37 16.51 -18.78 -2.08
CA GLN A 37 15.06 -18.57 -2.18
C GLN A 37 14.74 -17.21 -2.81
N LYS A 38 15.45 -16.15 -2.42
CA LYS A 38 15.33 -14.85 -3.05
C LYS A 38 15.56 -14.93 -4.55
N ARG A 39 16.61 -15.62 -4.95
CA ARG A 39 16.94 -15.78 -6.36
C ARG A 39 15.88 -16.54 -7.10
N MET A 40 15.35 -17.61 -6.49
CA MET A 40 14.28 -18.41 -7.09
C MET A 40 12.98 -17.62 -7.19
N LEU A 41 12.70 -16.76 -6.21
CA LEU A 41 11.48 -15.96 -6.15
C LEU A 41 11.60 -14.62 -6.87
N SER A 42 12.74 -14.30 -7.43
CA SER A 42 12.96 -13.01 -8.10
C SER A 42 12.00 -12.75 -9.25
N LYS A 43 11.49 -13.80 -9.90
CA LYS A 43 10.49 -13.68 -10.96
C LYS A 43 9.10 -13.33 -10.43
N HIS A 44 8.85 -13.59 -9.15
CA HIS A 44 7.54 -13.42 -8.51
C HIS A 44 7.48 -12.15 -7.68
N TYR A 45 8.61 -11.51 -7.47
CA TYR A 45 8.71 -10.32 -6.64
C TYR A 45 8.91 -9.10 -7.51
N SER A 46 7.99 -8.14 -7.38
CA SER A 46 8.10 -6.85 -8.06
C SER A 46 8.45 -5.78 -7.04
N LYS A 47 9.57 -5.11 -7.24
CA LYS A 47 10.01 -4.03 -6.36
C LYS A 47 9.13 -2.81 -6.54
N GLY A 48 8.71 -2.22 -5.43
CA GLY A 48 7.98 -0.96 -5.45
C GLY A 48 6.47 -1.06 -5.34
N VAL A 49 5.93 -2.28 -5.21
CA VAL A 49 4.48 -2.47 -4.98
C VAL A 49 4.09 -1.77 -3.67
N PRO A 50 2.96 -1.04 -3.64
CA PRO A 50 2.50 -0.40 -2.40
C PRO A 50 2.35 -1.35 -1.22
N ASP A 51 2.49 -0.83 -0.02
CA ASP A 51 2.51 -1.62 1.21
C ASP A 51 1.19 -2.27 1.56
N ILE A 52 0.08 -1.63 1.25
CA ILE A 52 -1.26 -2.09 1.60
C ILE A 52 -2.13 -2.07 0.36
N LEU A 53 -2.80 -3.20 0.10
CA LEU A 53 -3.73 -3.34 -1.03
C LEU A 53 -5.13 -3.55 -0.46
N ILE A 54 -6.04 -2.62 -0.74
CA ILE A 54 -7.42 -2.66 -0.26
C ILE A 54 -8.32 -2.98 -1.43
N PHE A 55 -9.03 -4.11 -1.35
CA PHE A 55 -9.83 -4.66 -2.45
C PHE A 55 -11.30 -4.28 -2.29
N GLU A 56 -11.57 -3.01 -2.01
CA GLU A 56 -12.92 -2.47 -1.91
C GLU A 56 -13.11 -1.42 -2.99
N PRO A 57 -14.16 -1.51 -3.80
CA PRO A 57 -14.44 -0.45 -4.77
C PRO A 57 -14.92 0.80 -4.06
N SER A 58 -14.76 1.95 -4.70
CA SER A 58 -15.33 3.19 -4.22
C SER A 58 -16.87 3.18 -4.41
N ASN A 59 -17.59 4.11 -3.76
CA ASN A 59 -19.05 4.02 -3.65
C ASN A 59 -19.81 3.94 -4.98
N ASN A 60 -19.30 4.60 -6.02
CA ASN A 60 -19.91 4.55 -7.35
C ASN A 60 -19.02 3.85 -8.38
N ASP A 61 -18.14 2.99 -7.89
CA ASP A 61 -17.25 2.17 -8.71
C ASP A 61 -16.27 2.96 -9.59
N LYS A 62 -15.96 4.19 -9.20
CA LYS A 62 -14.94 4.98 -9.89
C LYS A 62 -13.58 4.30 -9.82
N TYR A 63 -13.29 3.66 -8.68
CA TYR A 63 -12.06 2.92 -8.46
C TYR A 63 -12.36 1.50 -8.05
N ASP A 64 -11.52 0.58 -8.49
CA ASP A 64 -11.65 -0.85 -8.17
C ASP A 64 -10.94 -1.24 -6.87
N GLY A 65 -10.04 -0.41 -6.39
CA GLY A 65 -9.29 -0.65 -5.17
C GLY A 65 -8.42 0.53 -4.80
N LEU A 66 -7.98 0.54 -3.53
CA LEU A 66 -7.12 1.58 -2.98
C LEU A 66 -5.79 0.95 -2.56
N MET A 67 -4.70 1.45 -3.13
CA MET A 67 -3.36 0.94 -2.87
C MET A 67 -2.56 2.02 -2.16
N VAL A 68 -1.99 1.70 -1.00
CA VAL A 68 -1.38 2.71 -0.14
C VAL A 68 0.08 2.40 0.11
N GLU A 69 0.94 3.34 -0.23
CA GLU A 69 2.36 3.32 0.06
C GLU A 69 2.62 4.12 1.32
N LEU A 70 3.27 3.52 2.31
CA LEU A 70 3.53 4.19 3.59
C LEU A 70 4.91 4.82 3.62
N LYS A 71 4.96 6.07 4.05
CA LYS A 71 6.21 6.80 4.27
C LYS A 71 6.09 7.59 5.56
N VAL A 72 7.18 7.70 6.32
CA VAL A 72 7.22 8.49 7.55
C VAL A 72 8.33 9.52 7.47
N GLY A 73 8.16 10.62 8.21
CA GLY A 73 9.14 11.69 8.28
C GLY A 73 9.44 12.28 6.90
N TYR A 74 10.70 12.38 6.57
CA TYR A 74 11.16 12.97 5.30
C TYR A 74 11.37 11.93 4.20
N ASN A 75 11.04 10.67 4.44
CA ASN A 75 11.19 9.62 3.46
C ASN A 75 10.25 9.86 2.27
N LYS A 76 10.76 9.61 1.08
CA LYS A 76 10.01 9.79 -0.17
C LYS A 76 9.95 8.48 -0.94
N PRO A 77 8.93 8.29 -1.78
CA PRO A 77 8.86 7.09 -2.62
C PRO A 77 10.10 6.97 -3.52
N THR A 78 10.52 5.73 -3.70
CA THR A 78 11.59 5.38 -4.65
C THR A 78 11.06 5.50 -6.08
N LYS A 79 11.97 5.41 -7.05
CA LYS A 79 11.60 5.41 -8.45
C LYS A 79 10.62 4.29 -8.78
N GLU A 80 10.90 3.08 -8.29
CA GLU A 80 10.05 1.91 -8.55
C GLU A 80 8.67 2.07 -7.90
N GLN A 81 8.62 2.65 -6.71
CA GLN A 81 7.35 2.93 -6.04
C GLN A 81 6.52 3.96 -6.82
N LYS A 82 7.15 5.00 -7.32
CA LYS A 82 6.46 6.00 -8.15
C LYS A 82 5.92 5.39 -9.43
N GLU A 83 6.68 4.50 -10.06
CA GLU A 83 6.26 3.79 -11.27
C GLU A 83 5.04 2.93 -11.01
N TRP A 84 5.03 2.18 -9.90
CA TRP A 84 3.87 1.36 -9.52
C TRP A 84 2.63 2.21 -9.26
N ILE A 85 2.79 3.32 -8.54
CA ILE A 85 1.69 4.24 -8.28
C ILE A 85 1.10 4.76 -9.59
N ALA A 86 1.94 5.18 -10.52
CA ALA A 86 1.48 5.67 -11.81
C ALA A 86 0.74 4.59 -12.61
N LYS A 87 1.27 3.37 -12.62
CA LYS A 87 0.65 2.25 -13.36
C LYS A 87 -0.71 1.86 -12.77
N LEU A 88 -0.81 1.86 -11.46
CA LEU A 88 -2.08 1.56 -10.78
C LEU A 88 -3.12 2.65 -11.05
N ASN A 89 -2.73 3.90 -10.95
CA ASN A 89 -3.63 5.03 -11.22
C ASN A 89 -4.13 5.03 -12.67
N ALA A 90 -3.38 4.45 -13.59
CA ALA A 90 -3.79 4.31 -14.98
C ALA A 90 -4.75 3.14 -15.23
N ARG A 91 -5.05 2.34 -14.20
CA ARG A 91 -5.82 1.09 -14.33
C ARG A 91 -7.03 1.03 -13.40
N ASN A 92 -7.64 2.15 -13.14
CA ASN A 92 -8.84 2.26 -12.30
C ASN A 92 -8.61 1.95 -10.81
N TYR A 93 -7.36 1.90 -10.36
CA TYR A 93 -7.06 1.87 -8.93
C TYR A 93 -6.71 3.27 -8.48
N LYS A 94 -6.90 3.54 -7.20
CA LYS A 94 -6.34 4.74 -6.60
C LYS A 94 -5.10 4.33 -5.82
N ALA A 95 -3.94 4.83 -6.21
CA ALA A 95 -2.68 4.58 -5.51
C ALA A 95 -2.14 5.89 -4.96
N ILE A 96 -1.76 5.90 -3.69
CA ILE A 96 -1.42 7.12 -2.98
C ILE A 96 -0.40 6.84 -1.88
N VAL A 97 0.39 7.86 -1.55
CA VAL A 97 1.32 7.82 -0.41
C VAL A 97 0.60 8.32 0.83
N CYS A 98 0.82 7.66 1.96
CA CYS A 98 0.22 8.01 3.24
C CYS A 98 1.30 8.11 4.32
N LYS A 99 1.20 9.11 5.17
CA LYS A 99 2.24 9.43 6.17
C LYS A 99 1.79 9.30 7.61
N SER A 100 0.49 9.16 7.87
CA SER A 100 -0.03 9.05 9.22
C SER A 100 -1.35 8.32 9.24
N LEU A 101 -1.76 7.86 10.42
CA LEU A 101 -3.07 7.22 10.59
C LEU A 101 -4.21 8.21 10.32
N GLU A 102 -4.06 9.46 10.78
CA GLU A 102 -5.06 10.49 10.54
C GLU A 102 -5.25 10.73 9.04
N GLN A 103 -4.15 10.82 8.31
CA GLN A 103 -4.20 10.98 6.86
C GLN A 103 -4.85 9.76 6.21
N PHE A 104 -4.55 8.56 6.71
CA PHE A 104 -5.14 7.34 6.16
C PHE A 104 -6.67 7.35 6.29
N ILE A 105 -7.19 7.77 7.44
CA ILE A 105 -8.64 7.86 7.65
C ILE A 105 -9.26 8.87 6.68
N GLU A 106 -8.62 10.01 6.48
CA GLU A 106 -9.05 11.00 5.51
C GLU A 106 -9.05 10.43 4.09
N ILE A 107 -7.98 9.68 3.73
CA ILE A 107 -7.87 9.03 2.42
C ILE A 107 -9.01 8.02 2.22
N ILE A 108 -9.29 7.18 3.21
CA ILE A 108 -10.38 6.19 3.13
C ILE A 108 -11.72 6.89 2.85
N ASN A 109 -12.02 7.96 3.59
CA ASN A 109 -13.26 8.69 3.42
C ASN A 109 -13.33 9.36 2.04
N ALA A 110 -12.25 10.00 1.62
CA ALA A 110 -12.18 10.63 0.30
C ALA A 110 -12.26 9.61 -0.83
N TYR A 111 -11.66 8.45 -0.65
CA TYR A 111 -11.73 7.35 -1.61
C TYR A 111 -13.16 6.84 -1.76
N LYS A 112 -13.82 6.52 -0.64
CA LYS A 112 -15.19 6.02 -0.66
C LYS A 112 -16.13 7.02 -1.33
N ASN A 113 -15.98 8.30 -1.03
CA ASN A 113 -16.83 9.37 -1.56
C ASN A 113 -16.36 9.89 -2.91
N GLU A 114 -15.29 9.34 -3.44
CA GLU A 114 -14.76 9.66 -4.77
C GLU A 114 -14.38 11.13 -4.92
N THR A 115 -13.83 11.71 -3.85
CA THR A 115 -13.36 13.10 -3.84
C THR A 115 -11.85 13.22 -4.08
N ILE A 116 -11.20 12.11 -4.36
CA ILE A 116 -9.79 12.11 -4.75
C ILE A 116 -9.56 11.39 -6.06
#